data_71cc85cd2c2e668dc6ab6a8c8c5fccea
#
_entry.id   71cc85cd2c2e668dc6ab6a8c8c5fccea
#
_cell.length_a   1.000
_cell.length_b   1.000
_cell.length_c   1.000
_cell.angle_alpha   90.00
_cell.angle_beta   90.00
_cell.angle_gamma   90.00
#
_symmetry.space_group_name_H-M   'P 1'
#
loop_
_entity.id
_entity.type
_entity.pdbx_description
1 polymer ?
#
loop_
_entity_poly.entity_id
_entity_poly.type
_entity_poly.pdbx_seq_one_letter_code
_entity_poly.pdbx_strand_id
1 'polypeptide(L)'
;ERAESLELDQLTFIRSIHELTERATEFDGFITVGATVFPEADLRALHMVLPHGVCIDTNPAPRLFDSVRPDLSQTMLDALDAMIAAGRSRIAFLGGVGSIMGMHDYPEDIRELSFRQWAAHLGLETDGLVYSSGTFTVENGYRLAEQLVADHREAGSMPDGLIVAADVLAVGALQALNALRV
;
A
#
# COMPACT_ATOMS: atom_id res chain seq x y z
N GLU A 1 -7.17 -32.30 -6.20
CA GLU A 1 -6.31 -32.16 -4.99
C GLU A 1 -7.17 -31.59 -3.89
N ARG A 2 -7.34 -32.34 -2.80
CA ARG A 2 -8.00 -31.84 -1.60
C ARG A 2 -7.00 -30.90 -0.92
N ALA A 3 -7.39 -29.64 -0.75
CA ALA A 3 -6.71 -28.78 0.20
C ALA A 3 -6.85 -29.43 1.58
N GLU A 4 -5.73 -29.88 2.14
CA GLU A 4 -5.70 -30.31 3.54
C GLU A 4 -6.01 -29.06 4.37
N SER A 5 -7.00 -29.17 5.24
CA SER A 5 -7.29 -28.10 6.18
C SER A 5 -6.15 -27.99 7.18
N LEU A 6 -5.46 -26.87 7.19
CA LEU A 6 -4.54 -26.53 8.27
C LEU A 6 -5.39 -26.35 9.54
N GLU A 7 -5.26 -27.25 10.50
CA GLU A 7 -5.76 -27.03 11.85
C GLU A 7 -4.79 -26.06 12.55
N LEU A 8 -5.25 -24.84 12.78
CA LEU A 8 -4.52 -23.86 13.59
C LEU A 8 -4.83 -24.11 15.06
N ASP A 9 -4.07 -24.99 15.70
CA ASP A 9 -4.23 -25.30 17.11
C ASP A 9 -3.87 -24.12 18.01
N GLN A 10 -2.91 -23.28 17.58
CA GLN A 10 -2.51 -22.11 18.32
C GLN A 10 -1.96 -21.02 17.38
N LEU A 11 -2.51 -19.82 17.47
CA LEU A 11 -2.00 -18.62 16.82
C LEU A 11 -1.23 -17.77 17.83
N THR A 12 0.08 -17.60 17.61
CA THR A 12 0.92 -16.76 18.45
C THR A 12 1.35 -15.54 17.67
N PHE A 13 1.07 -14.33 18.20
CA PHE A 13 1.53 -13.09 17.61
C PHE A 13 2.94 -12.75 18.06
N ILE A 14 3.87 -12.68 17.12
CA ILE A 14 5.28 -12.34 17.33
C ILE A 14 5.52 -10.92 16.82
N ARG A 15 6.21 -10.10 17.60
CA ARG A 15 6.41 -8.68 17.30
C ARG A 15 7.72 -8.36 16.60
N SER A 16 8.68 -9.28 16.61
CA SER A 16 9.97 -9.08 15.95
C SER A 16 10.49 -10.37 15.32
N ILE A 17 11.27 -10.22 14.24
CA ILE A 17 11.91 -11.36 13.59
C ILE A 17 12.94 -12.04 14.50
N HIS A 18 13.57 -11.28 15.38
CA HIS A 18 14.53 -11.81 16.37
C HIS A 18 13.83 -12.76 17.34
N GLU A 19 12.71 -12.34 17.93
CA GLU A 19 11.90 -13.19 18.80
C GLU A 19 11.44 -14.46 18.06
N LEU A 20 11.00 -14.34 16.80
CA LEU A 20 10.61 -15.51 16.01
C LEU A 20 11.79 -16.45 15.78
N THR A 21 12.98 -15.92 15.50
CA THR A 21 14.17 -16.74 15.27
C THR A 21 14.61 -17.48 16.54
N GLU A 22 14.54 -16.84 17.70
CA GLU A 22 14.87 -17.47 19.00
C GLU A 22 13.88 -18.58 19.36
N ARG A 23 12.62 -18.44 18.96
CA ARG A 23 11.54 -19.39 19.25
C ARG A 23 11.20 -20.31 18.08
N ALA A 24 12.03 -20.35 17.04
CA ALA A 24 11.74 -21.06 15.79
C ALA A 24 11.38 -22.55 15.99
N THR A 25 11.94 -23.20 17.01
CA THR A 25 11.65 -24.60 17.32
C THR A 25 10.24 -24.85 17.92
N GLU A 26 9.53 -23.80 18.25
CA GLU A 26 8.15 -23.89 18.77
C GLU A 26 7.11 -23.90 17.65
N PHE A 27 7.52 -23.65 16.39
CA PHE A 27 6.62 -23.45 15.25
C PHE A 27 7.00 -24.31 14.06
N ASP A 28 6.02 -24.76 13.30
CA ASP A 28 6.19 -25.45 12.02
C ASP A 28 6.38 -24.48 10.85
N GLY A 29 5.94 -23.22 11.01
CA GLY A 29 6.03 -22.18 10.00
C GLY A 29 5.50 -20.84 10.53
N PHE A 30 5.52 -19.83 9.67
CA PHE A 30 5.03 -18.49 10.03
C PHE A 30 4.31 -17.81 8.87
N ILE A 31 3.49 -16.84 9.22
CA ILE A 31 2.84 -15.91 8.28
C ILE A 31 3.17 -14.48 8.73
N THR A 32 3.72 -13.67 7.84
CA THR A 32 3.85 -12.23 8.07
C THR A 32 2.74 -11.48 7.34
N VAL A 33 2.22 -10.42 7.96
CA VAL A 33 1.19 -9.57 7.36
C VAL A 33 1.63 -8.11 7.45
N GLY A 34 1.57 -7.41 6.34
CA GLY A 34 1.78 -5.96 6.27
C GLY A 34 3.10 -5.52 5.68
N ALA A 35 3.30 -4.21 5.69
CA ALA A 35 4.41 -3.52 5.02
C ALA A 35 5.71 -3.48 5.84
N THR A 36 5.82 -4.18 6.95
CA THR A 36 7.08 -4.23 7.70
C THR A 36 8.11 -5.02 6.92
N VAL A 37 9.08 -4.33 6.38
CA VAL A 37 10.20 -4.96 5.66
C VAL A 37 11.29 -5.31 6.66
N PHE A 38 11.51 -6.59 6.84
CA PHE A 38 12.66 -7.07 7.62
C PHE A 38 13.93 -7.02 6.78
N PRO A 39 15.09 -6.72 7.38
CA PRO A 39 16.36 -6.84 6.68
C PRO A 39 16.54 -8.23 6.07
N GLU A 40 17.05 -8.31 4.85
CA GLU A 40 17.25 -9.59 4.15
C GLU A 40 18.15 -10.56 4.95
N ALA A 41 19.13 -10.02 5.70
CA ALA A 41 20.01 -10.81 6.55
C ALA A 41 19.24 -11.54 7.65
N ASP A 42 18.27 -10.89 8.27
CA ASP A 42 17.43 -11.47 9.34
C ASP A 42 16.49 -12.53 8.76
N LEU A 43 15.95 -12.29 7.57
CA LEU A 43 15.13 -13.27 6.86
C LEU A 43 15.93 -14.51 6.44
N ARG A 44 17.19 -14.33 6.05
CA ARG A 44 18.09 -15.47 5.79
C ARG A 44 18.38 -16.29 7.04
N ALA A 45 18.64 -15.61 8.17
CA ALA A 45 18.85 -16.27 9.45
C ALA A 45 17.60 -17.05 9.89
N LEU A 46 16.42 -16.44 9.76
CA LEU A 46 15.15 -17.10 10.04
C LEU A 46 14.93 -18.32 9.15
N HIS A 47 15.21 -18.23 7.86
CA HIS A 47 15.02 -19.34 6.92
C HIS A 47 15.88 -20.57 7.27
N MET A 48 17.04 -20.38 7.87
CA MET A 48 17.89 -21.49 8.29
C MET A 48 17.30 -22.31 9.43
N VAL A 49 16.44 -21.74 10.24
CA VAL A 49 15.85 -22.39 11.43
C VAL A 49 14.35 -22.64 11.28
N LEU A 50 13.65 -21.86 10.45
CA LEU A 50 12.22 -21.97 10.18
C LEU A 50 11.97 -21.70 8.68
N PRO A 51 12.16 -22.71 7.81
CA PRO A 51 12.12 -22.52 6.36
C PRO A 51 10.72 -22.31 5.77
N HIS A 52 9.67 -22.68 6.49
CA HIS A 52 8.30 -22.60 6.01
C HIS A 52 7.67 -21.25 6.41
N GLY A 53 7.55 -20.35 5.45
CA GLY A 53 6.99 -19.03 5.70
C GLY A 53 6.21 -18.50 4.50
N VAL A 54 5.15 -17.73 4.79
CA VAL A 54 4.37 -17.00 3.79
C VAL A 54 4.31 -15.53 4.15
N CYS A 55 4.69 -14.67 3.21
CA CYS A 55 4.61 -13.23 3.36
C CYS A 55 3.34 -12.70 2.67
N ILE A 56 2.50 -11.98 3.42
CA ILE A 56 1.31 -11.30 2.87
C ILE A 56 1.64 -9.82 2.69
N ASP A 57 1.28 -9.25 1.55
CA ASP A 57 1.54 -7.90 1.07
C ASP A 57 2.97 -7.65 0.58
N THR A 58 3.97 -7.93 1.39
CA THR A 58 5.36 -7.62 1.09
C THR A 58 6.22 -8.84 1.28
N ASN A 59 7.05 -9.17 0.30
CA ASN A 59 8.06 -10.20 0.43
C ASN A 59 9.44 -9.67 0.03
N PRO A 60 10.27 -9.27 1.01
CA PRO A 60 11.61 -8.77 0.76
C PRO A 60 12.61 -9.89 0.40
N ALA A 61 12.23 -11.15 0.56
CA ALA A 61 13.08 -12.30 0.27
C ALA A 61 12.34 -13.36 -0.59
N PRO A 62 11.95 -13.03 -1.85
CA PRO A 62 11.09 -13.89 -2.68
C PRO A 62 11.74 -15.19 -3.12
N ARG A 63 13.04 -15.38 -2.88
CA ARG A 63 13.76 -16.63 -3.12
C ARG A 63 13.76 -17.56 -1.91
N LEU A 64 13.35 -17.08 -0.75
CA LEU A 64 13.37 -17.81 0.50
C LEU A 64 11.97 -18.22 0.96
N PHE A 65 10.99 -17.38 0.75
CA PHE A 65 9.64 -17.57 1.26
C PHE A 65 8.59 -17.32 0.17
N ASP A 66 7.48 -18.01 0.29
CA ASP A 66 6.31 -17.78 -0.54
C ASP A 66 5.64 -16.44 -0.21
N SER A 67 4.84 -15.92 -1.13
CA SER A 67 4.08 -14.69 -0.89
C SER A 67 2.70 -14.71 -1.52
N VAL A 68 1.77 -14.04 -0.83
CA VAL A 68 0.44 -13.72 -1.35
C VAL A 68 0.31 -12.19 -1.36
N ARG A 69 0.15 -11.62 -2.54
CA ARG A 69 0.09 -10.17 -2.73
C ARG A 69 -1.06 -9.81 -3.67
N PRO A 70 -1.77 -8.70 -3.42
CA PRO A 70 -2.69 -8.15 -4.40
C PRO A 70 -1.90 -7.65 -5.63
N ASP A 71 -2.49 -7.76 -6.81
CA ASP A 71 -1.99 -7.07 -8.00
C ASP A 71 -2.42 -5.60 -7.96
N LEU A 72 -1.66 -4.78 -7.25
CA LEU A 72 -1.96 -3.36 -7.09
C LEU A 72 -1.84 -2.59 -8.40
N SER A 73 -1.06 -3.08 -9.36
CA SER A 73 -0.97 -2.46 -10.68
C SER A 73 -2.25 -2.68 -11.47
N GLN A 74 -2.76 -3.91 -11.51
CA GLN A 74 -4.04 -4.21 -12.14
C GLN A 74 -5.19 -3.50 -11.43
N THR A 75 -5.19 -3.48 -10.09
CA THR A 75 -6.19 -2.75 -9.30
C THR A 75 -6.24 -1.26 -9.67
N MET A 76 -5.08 -0.65 -9.92
CA MET A 76 -5.02 0.76 -10.33
C MET A 76 -5.58 0.98 -11.72
N LEU A 77 -5.28 0.08 -12.68
CA LEU A 77 -5.88 0.12 -14.01
C LEU A 77 -7.41 0.00 -13.94
N ASP A 78 -7.91 -0.98 -13.18
CA ASP A 78 -9.35 -1.19 -13.00
C ASP A 78 -10.05 0.03 -12.40
N ALA A 79 -9.40 0.70 -11.44
CA ALA A 79 -9.91 1.93 -10.83
C ALA A 79 -9.97 3.09 -11.83
N LEU A 80 -8.92 3.28 -12.64
CA LEU A 80 -8.89 4.31 -13.68
C LEU A 80 -9.94 4.03 -14.75
N ASP A 81 -10.09 2.80 -15.21
CA ASP A 81 -11.10 2.40 -16.19
C ASP A 81 -12.52 2.66 -15.66
N ALA A 82 -12.77 2.36 -14.37
CA ALA A 82 -14.07 2.65 -13.74
C ALA A 82 -14.34 4.16 -13.67
N MET A 83 -13.34 4.97 -13.36
CA MET A 83 -13.46 6.43 -13.35
C MET A 83 -13.77 6.98 -14.75
N ILE A 84 -13.04 6.52 -15.77
CA ILE A 84 -13.26 6.92 -17.17
C ILE A 84 -14.66 6.49 -17.64
N ALA A 85 -15.06 5.28 -17.33
CA ALA A 85 -16.40 4.78 -17.65
C ALA A 85 -17.52 5.61 -16.98
N ALA A 86 -17.23 6.19 -15.80
CA ALA A 86 -18.11 7.14 -15.12
C ALA A 86 -18.03 8.58 -15.68
N GLY A 87 -17.30 8.79 -16.78
CA GLY A 87 -17.15 10.08 -17.45
C GLY A 87 -16.15 11.03 -16.78
N ARG A 88 -15.27 10.52 -15.92
CA ARG A 88 -14.22 11.31 -15.29
C ARG A 88 -13.01 11.40 -16.21
N SER A 89 -12.41 12.57 -16.29
CA SER A 89 -11.29 12.84 -17.20
C SER A 89 -10.12 13.53 -16.53
N ARG A 90 -10.34 14.15 -15.39
CA ARG A 90 -9.31 14.82 -14.60
C ARG A 90 -9.22 14.18 -13.23
N ILE A 91 -8.42 13.12 -13.14
CA ILE A 91 -8.36 12.24 -11.97
C ILE A 91 -7.11 12.57 -11.16
N ALA A 92 -7.29 12.90 -9.88
CA ALA A 92 -6.20 13.09 -8.94
C ALA A 92 -5.91 11.82 -8.15
N PHE A 93 -4.70 11.73 -7.61
CA PHE A 93 -4.24 10.65 -6.76
C PHE A 93 -3.74 11.18 -5.42
N LEU A 94 -4.21 10.59 -4.33
CA LEU A 94 -3.65 10.81 -2.98
C LEU A 94 -2.95 9.55 -2.50
N GLY A 95 -1.68 9.70 -2.16
CA GLY A 95 -0.83 8.61 -1.67
C GLY A 95 -0.06 8.97 -0.41
N GLY A 96 0.72 8.02 0.05
CA GLY A 96 1.61 8.18 1.19
C GLY A 96 2.91 7.42 0.97
N VAL A 97 3.86 7.65 1.85
CA VAL A 97 5.14 6.95 1.85
C VAL A 97 5.09 5.86 2.91
N GLY A 98 5.33 4.62 2.52
CA GLY A 98 5.42 3.50 3.46
C GLY A 98 6.63 3.66 4.38
N SER A 99 6.44 3.46 5.69
CA SER A 99 7.56 3.42 6.62
C SER A 99 8.19 2.03 6.59
N ILE A 100 9.40 1.95 6.07
CA ILE A 100 10.23 0.74 6.18
C ILE A 100 11.20 0.97 7.33
N MET A 101 11.10 0.17 8.40
CA MET A 101 11.98 0.28 9.54
C MET A 101 13.45 0.14 9.11
N GLY A 102 14.24 1.19 9.35
CA GLY A 102 15.69 1.20 9.13
C GLY A 102 16.15 1.58 7.72
N MET A 103 15.26 1.92 6.81
CA MET A 103 15.61 2.48 5.50
C MET A 103 15.34 3.98 5.47
N HIS A 104 16.33 4.76 5.02
CA HIS A 104 16.19 6.20 4.81
C HIS A 104 15.59 6.54 3.45
N ASP A 105 15.75 5.64 2.47
CA ASP A 105 15.17 5.76 1.12
C ASP A 105 14.00 4.80 1.02
N TYR A 106 12.79 5.35 1.02
CA TYR A 106 11.58 4.56 0.82
C TYR A 106 11.44 4.20 -0.67
N PRO A 107 11.17 2.93 -1.00
CA PRO A 107 10.80 2.61 -2.36
C PRO A 107 9.49 3.35 -2.70
N GLU A 108 9.39 3.82 -3.93
CA GLU A 108 8.16 4.42 -4.43
C GLU A 108 6.99 3.44 -4.26
N ASP A 109 5.86 3.95 -3.80
CA ASP A 109 4.68 3.10 -3.61
C ASP A 109 4.17 2.61 -4.97
N ILE A 110 3.97 1.30 -5.09
CA ILE A 110 3.53 0.67 -6.35
C ILE A 110 2.20 1.24 -6.86
N ARG A 111 1.33 1.72 -5.98
CA ARG A 111 0.05 2.33 -6.35
C ARG A 111 0.26 3.67 -7.05
N GLU A 112 1.17 4.50 -6.55
CA GLU A 112 1.53 5.76 -7.22
C GLU A 112 2.20 5.51 -8.56
N LEU A 113 3.20 4.62 -8.60
CA LEU A 113 3.87 4.24 -9.85
C LEU A 113 2.88 3.75 -10.89
N SER A 114 1.98 2.85 -10.49
CA SER A 114 0.97 2.30 -11.39
C SER A 114 -0.03 3.36 -11.84
N PHE A 115 -0.44 4.27 -10.94
CA PHE A 115 -1.29 5.39 -11.31
C PHE A 115 -0.64 6.23 -12.43
N ARG A 116 0.61 6.65 -12.24
CA ARG A 116 1.33 7.45 -13.23
C ARG A 116 1.49 6.72 -14.56
N GLN A 117 1.85 5.44 -14.52
CA GLN A 117 2.04 4.62 -15.72
C GLN A 117 0.74 4.41 -16.50
N TRP A 118 -0.31 3.98 -15.82
CA TRP A 118 -1.61 3.72 -16.46
C TRP A 118 -2.31 4.99 -16.91
N ALA A 119 -2.27 6.07 -16.12
CA ALA A 119 -2.82 7.35 -16.53
C ALA A 119 -2.14 7.88 -17.81
N ALA A 120 -0.82 7.78 -17.89
CA ALA A 120 -0.08 8.16 -19.12
C ALA A 120 -0.46 7.26 -20.30
N HIS A 121 -0.62 5.95 -20.10
CA HIS A 121 -1.05 5.01 -21.14
C HIS A 121 -2.46 5.31 -21.65
N LEU A 122 -3.35 5.72 -20.75
CA LEU A 122 -4.73 6.08 -21.06
C LEU A 122 -4.89 7.53 -21.58
N GLY A 123 -3.80 8.29 -21.67
CA GLY A 123 -3.80 9.67 -22.15
C GLY A 123 -4.41 10.68 -21.19
N LEU A 124 -4.43 10.36 -19.89
CA LEU A 124 -4.90 11.28 -18.85
C LEU A 124 -3.81 12.28 -18.45
N GLU A 125 -4.19 13.53 -18.28
CA GLU A 125 -3.34 14.58 -17.71
C GLU A 125 -3.25 14.41 -16.20
N THR A 126 -2.01 14.26 -15.67
CA THR A 126 -1.77 14.07 -14.23
C THR A 126 -0.85 15.12 -13.62
N ASP A 127 -0.39 16.07 -14.40
CA ASP A 127 0.50 17.13 -13.90
C ASP A 127 -0.19 17.95 -12.82
N GLY A 128 0.44 18.04 -11.64
CA GLY A 128 -0.11 18.71 -10.47
C GLY A 128 -1.28 17.97 -9.80
N LEU A 129 -1.58 16.72 -10.19
CA LEU A 129 -2.70 15.93 -9.65
C LEU A 129 -2.27 14.74 -8.77
N VAL A 130 -0.99 14.58 -8.51
CA VAL A 130 -0.48 13.51 -7.65
C VAL A 130 0.07 14.10 -6.36
N TYR A 131 -0.61 13.81 -5.27
CA TYR A 131 -0.28 14.24 -3.91
C TYR A 131 0.12 13.02 -3.10
N SER A 132 1.42 12.77 -3.01
CA SER A 132 1.94 11.58 -2.33
C SER A 132 3.08 11.99 -1.39
N SER A 133 2.77 12.09 -0.11
CA SER A 133 3.74 12.44 0.94
C SER A 133 3.22 12.05 2.31
N GLY A 134 4.12 11.91 3.28
CA GLY A 134 3.77 11.55 4.65
C GLY A 134 3.28 10.10 4.78
N THR A 135 2.89 9.72 5.97
CA THR A 135 2.48 8.35 6.32
C THR A 135 1.00 8.09 6.02
N PHE A 136 0.63 6.80 5.98
CA PHE A 136 -0.76 6.37 5.79
C PHE A 136 -1.58 6.57 7.07
N THR A 137 -2.09 7.78 7.26
CA THR A 137 -2.93 8.17 8.42
C THR A 137 -4.11 9.02 7.96
N VAL A 138 -5.16 9.04 8.77
CA VAL A 138 -6.35 9.88 8.53
C VAL A 138 -5.96 11.36 8.45
N GLU A 139 -5.10 11.82 9.37
CA GLU A 139 -4.60 13.20 9.40
C GLU A 139 -3.87 13.59 8.11
N ASN A 140 -3.02 12.69 7.60
CA ASN A 140 -2.32 12.93 6.35
C ASN A 140 -3.28 12.97 5.14
N GLY A 141 -4.27 12.09 5.11
CA GLY A 141 -5.31 12.11 4.07
C GLY A 141 -6.10 13.43 4.07
N TYR A 142 -6.43 13.94 5.25
CA TYR A 142 -7.05 15.25 5.41
C TYR A 142 -6.18 16.37 4.84
N ARG A 143 -4.93 16.43 5.25
CA ARG A 143 -3.96 17.44 4.80
C ARG A 143 -3.74 17.42 3.28
N LEU A 144 -3.60 16.23 2.68
CA LEU A 144 -3.40 16.09 1.24
C LEU A 144 -4.63 16.59 0.45
N ALA A 145 -5.83 16.30 0.92
CA ALA A 145 -7.06 16.78 0.29
C ALA A 145 -7.23 18.30 0.45
N GLU A 146 -6.87 18.88 1.60
CA GLU A 146 -6.84 20.35 1.77
C GLU A 146 -5.88 21.00 0.78
N GLN A 147 -4.68 20.43 0.62
CA GLN A 147 -3.69 20.93 -0.33
C GLN A 147 -4.22 20.86 -1.77
N LEU A 148 -4.79 19.72 -2.19
CA LEU A 148 -5.40 19.56 -3.50
C LEU A 148 -6.46 20.63 -3.77
N VAL A 149 -7.34 20.87 -2.80
CA VAL A 149 -8.38 21.90 -2.93
C VAL A 149 -7.79 23.30 -3.00
N ALA A 150 -6.79 23.61 -2.19
CA ALA A 150 -6.11 24.91 -2.20
C ALA A 150 -5.44 25.18 -3.57
N ASP A 151 -4.77 24.19 -4.13
CA ASP A 151 -4.03 24.34 -5.39
C ASP A 151 -4.95 24.49 -6.61
N HIS A 152 -6.17 23.94 -6.57
CA HIS A 152 -7.02 23.84 -7.77
C HIS A 152 -8.30 24.65 -7.75
N ARG A 153 -8.81 25.03 -6.55
CA ARG A 153 -10.10 25.72 -6.43
C ARG A 153 -10.10 27.10 -7.09
N GLU A 154 -9.11 27.94 -6.77
CA GLU A 154 -9.04 29.31 -7.32
C GLU A 154 -8.73 29.32 -8.81
N ALA A 155 -7.97 28.34 -9.28
CA ALA A 155 -7.66 28.17 -10.70
C ALA A 155 -8.84 27.61 -11.52
N GLY A 156 -9.93 27.18 -10.87
CA GLY A 156 -11.05 26.53 -11.54
C GLY A 156 -10.68 25.19 -12.19
N SER A 157 -9.62 24.57 -11.70
CA SER A 157 -9.03 23.33 -12.27
C SER A 157 -9.20 22.13 -11.36
N MET A 158 -10.27 22.08 -10.59
CA MET A 158 -10.56 20.95 -9.69
C MET A 158 -10.62 19.62 -10.45
N PRO A 159 -10.04 18.56 -9.92
CA PRO A 159 -10.26 17.21 -10.47
C PRO A 159 -11.73 16.80 -10.33
N ASP A 160 -12.19 15.98 -11.26
CA ASP A 160 -13.55 15.42 -11.29
C ASP A 160 -13.60 13.99 -10.76
N GLY A 161 -12.42 13.40 -10.48
CA GLY A 161 -12.24 12.10 -9.86
C GLY A 161 -11.05 12.10 -8.89
N LEU A 162 -11.13 11.25 -7.88
CA LEU A 162 -10.08 11.10 -6.87
C LEU A 162 -9.87 9.62 -6.56
N ILE A 163 -8.64 9.14 -6.75
CA ILE A 163 -8.19 7.83 -6.30
C ILE A 163 -7.32 8.01 -5.07
N VAL A 164 -7.59 7.24 -4.04
CA VAL A 164 -6.84 7.31 -2.77
C VAL A 164 -6.21 5.96 -2.48
N ALA A 165 -4.92 5.95 -2.20
CA ALA A 165 -4.11 4.74 -2.10
C ALA A 165 -4.48 3.80 -0.94
N ALA A 166 -5.17 4.28 0.10
CA ALA A 166 -5.55 3.46 1.25
C ALA A 166 -6.77 4.03 1.98
N ASP A 167 -7.54 3.16 2.61
CA ASP A 167 -8.77 3.50 3.32
C ASP A 167 -8.56 4.58 4.39
N VAL A 168 -7.47 4.48 5.16
CA VAL A 168 -7.15 5.46 6.21
C VAL A 168 -6.94 6.87 5.64
N LEU A 169 -6.29 6.99 4.48
CA LEU A 169 -6.15 8.27 3.77
C LEU A 169 -7.51 8.74 3.23
N ALA A 170 -8.33 7.81 2.70
CA ALA A 170 -9.63 8.13 2.13
C ALA A 170 -10.59 8.70 3.18
N VAL A 171 -10.58 8.17 4.40
CA VAL A 171 -11.37 8.72 5.52
C VAL A 171 -10.98 10.18 5.77
N GLY A 172 -9.70 10.49 5.84
CA GLY A 172 -9.22 11.86 6.03
C GLY A 172 -9.59 12.77 4.87
N ALA A 173 -9.38 12.31 3.64
CA ALA A 173 -9.73 13.05 2.44
C ALA A 173 -11.23 13.41 2.40
N LEU A 174 -12.11 12.45 2.68
CA LEU A 174 -13.56 12.69 2.76
C LEU A 174 -13.93 13.72 3.83
N GLN A 175 -13.29 13.67 4.99
CA GLN A 175 -13.51 14.66 6.04
C GLN A 175 -13.12 16.06 5.58
N ALA A 176 -11.96 16.22 4.90
CA ALA A 176 -11.51 17.50 4.38
C ALA A 176 -12.46 18.03 3.28
N LEU A 177 -12.81 17.19 2.29
CA LEU A 177 -13.71 17.59 1.21
C LEU A 177 -15.08 18.02 1.74
N ASN A 178 -15.64 17.30 2.70
CA ASN A 178 -16.90 17.69 3.38
C ASN A 178 -16.77 19.02 4.12
N ALA A 179 -15.69 19.24 4.88
CA ALA A 179 -15.45 20.49 5.61
C ALA A 179 -15.31 21.68 4.64
N LEU A 180 -14.67 21.47 3.50
CA LEU A 180 -14.46 22.47 2.46
C LEU A 180 -15.65 22.59 1.48
N ARG A 181 -16.67 21.78 1.63
CA ARG A 181 -17.88 21.76 0.77
C ARG A 181 -17.56 21.57 -0.72
N VAL A 182 -16.78 20.55 -0.99
CA VAL A 182 -16.40 20.11 -2.34
C VAL A 182 -17.13 18.81 -2.68
#